data_7d7dd682cd9575529ad58ac53aeb0ac9
#
_entry.id   7d7dd682cd9575529ad58ac53aeb0ac9
#
_cell.length_a   1.000
_cell.length_b   1.000
_cell.length_c   1.000
_cell.angle_alpha   90.00
_cell.angle_beta   90.00
_cell.angle_gamma   90.00
#
_symmetry.space_group_name_H-M   'P 1'
#
loop_
_entity.id
_entity.type
_entity.pdbx_description
1 polymer ?
#
loop_
_entity_poly.entity_id
_entity_poly.type
_entity_poly.pdbx_seq_one_letter_code
_entity_poly.pdbx_strand_id
1 'polypeptide(L)'
;SESIANGTITNPKFYLRLYEAEGNSELSEEYKLAIQPISMSWVEGTGKFGDVPKNTNGCSWENRSNPIGGTELIWSGSGKGVTVITSSVYNDVVSSSIQTFSNESPDVEVEVTDMVNMWLGGVRPSDHVVQNYGMLIRFSGSQETDSTTFGHLKFFSRNTHTIYSPRLEVVWRDHT
;
A
#
# COMPACT_ATOMS: atom_id res chain seq x y z
N SER A 1 -13.71 -14.06 2.77
CA SER A 1 -14.15 -15.24 2.01
C SER A 1 -14.90 -16.20 2.91
N GLU A 2 -15.79 -16.96 2.34
CA GLU A 2 -16.68 -17.89 3.05
C GLU A 2 -15.89 -18.93 3.87
N SER A 3 -14.79 -19.42 3.33
CA SER A 3 -13.93 -20.42 4.00
C SER A 3 -13.24 -19.90 5.27
N ILE A 4 -13.02 -18.62 5.39
CA ILE A 4 -12.50 -17.99 6.61
C ILE A 4 -13.65 -17.77 7.59
N ALA A 5 -14.80 -17.29 7.10
CA ALA A 5 -15.95 -17.00 7.94
C ALA A 5 -16.56 -18.25 8.60
N ASN A 6 -16.54 -19.40 7.92
CA ASN A 6 -17.05 -20.67 8.44
C ASN A 6 -16.00 -21.50 9.22
N GLY A 7 -14.79 -20.97 9.40
CA GLY A 7 -13.71 -21.61 10.17
C GLY A 7 -13.00 -22.76 9.46
N THR A 8 -13.23 -22.96 8.16
CA THR A 8 -12.50 -23.98 7.37
C THR A 8 -11.02 -23.61 7.26
N ILE A 9 -10.72 -22.31 7.18
CA ILE A 9 -9.36 -21.77 7.20
C ILE A 9 -9.16 -21.06 8.53
N THR A 10 -8.20 -21.52 9.33
CA THR A 10 -7.90 -20.95 10.63
C THR A 10 -6.60 -20.15 10.58
N ASN A 11 -6.57 -18.98 11.24
CA ASN A 11 -5.41 -18.12 11.37
C ASN A 11 -4.69 -17.83 10.03
N PRO A 12 -5.38 -17.42 8.97
CA PRO A 12 -4.74 -17.10 7.72
C PRO A 12 -3.79 -15.89 7.91
N LYS A 13 -2.64 -15.96 7.27
CA LYS A 13 -1.71 -14.84 7.14
C LYS A 13 -1.73 -14.33 5.72
N PHE A 14 -1.69 -13.01 5.57
CA PHE A 14 -1.70 -12.35 4.28
C PHE A 14 -0.39 -11.62 4.05
N TYR A 15 0.20 -11.81 2.87
CA TYR A 15 1.46 -11.18 2.45
C TYR A 15 1.26 -10.40 1.17
N LEU A 16 1.71 -9.15 1.18
CA LEU A 16 1.84 -8.38 -0.04
C LEU A 16 3.17 -8.71 -0.70
N ARG A 17 3.12 -9.11 -1.98
CA ARG A 17 4.31 -9.35 -2.80
C ARG A 17 4.33 -8.40 -3.98
N LEU A 18 5.45 -7.67 -4.10
CA LEU A 18 5.77 -6.85 -5.25
C LEU A 18 7.17 -7.20 -5.70
N TYR A 19 7.34 -7.24 -7.01
CA TYR A 19 8.60 -7.59 -7.63
C TYR A 19 9.24 -6.36 -8.23
N GLU A 20 10.50 -6.14 -7.92
CA GLU A 20 11.26 -5.02 -8.46
C GLU A 20 11.45 -5.18 -9.96
N ALA A 21 11.21 -4.09 -10.69
CA ALA A 21 11.49 -3.98 -12.10
C ALA A 21 12.78 -3.18 -12.37
N GLU A 22 13.07 -2.22 -11.52
CA GLU A 22 14.24 -1.37 -11.63
C GLU A 22 14.51 -0.69 -10.29
N GLY A 23 15.73 -0.82 -9.78
CA GLY A 23 16.24 -0.10 -8.63
C GLY A 23 17.07 1.11 -9.03
N ASN A 24 17.47 1.89 -8.04
CA ASN A 24 18.33 3.04 -8.22
C ASN A 24 19.53 2.98 -7.27
N SER A 25 20.73 3.15 -7.82
CA SER A 25 21.98 3.17 -7.06
C SER A 25 22.11 4.36 -6.10
N GLU A 26 21.22 5.36 -6.19
CA GLU A 26 21.18 6.50 -5.27
C GLU A 26 20.46 6.20 -3.94
N LEU A 27 19.80 5.04 -3.83
CA LEU A 27 19.24 4.61 -2.56
C LEU A 27 20.37 4.31 -1.56
N SER A 28 20.12 4.62 -0.29
CA SER A 28 21.02 4.20 0.78
C SER A 28 21.10 2.68 0.85
N GLU A 29 22.22 2.16 1.37
CA GLU A 29 22.41 0.71 1.55
C GLU A 29 21.30 0.08 2.42
N GLU A 30 20.79 0.86 3.37
CA GLU A 30 19.63 0.47 4.18
C GLU A 30 18.48 1.45 3.96
N TYR A 31 17.32 0.93 3.67
CA TYR A 31 16.07 1.70 3.59
C TYR A 31 14.88 0.87 4.08
N LYS A 32 13.80 1.57 4.38
CA LYS A 32 12.57 0.95 4.88
C LYS A 32 11.38 1.40 4.07
N LEU A 33 10.54 0.45 3.69
CA LEU A 33 9.23 0.72 3.12
C LEU A 33 8.15 0.48 4.18
N ALA A 34 7.27 1.45 4.34
CA ALA A 34 6.07 1.34 5.15
C ALA A 34 4.86 1.13 4.25
N ILE A 35 4.01 0.18 4.62
CA ILE A 35 2.76 -0.14 3.95
C ILE A 35 1.62 0.17 4.91
N GLN A 36 0.68 0.98 4.46
CA GLN A 36 -0.42 1.48 5.28
C GLN A 36 -1.74 1.43 4.51
N PRO A 37 -2.86 1.08 5.15
CA PRO A 37 -4.17 1.08 4.48
C PRO A 37 -4.66 2.51 4.25
N ILE A 38 -5.15 2.77 3.04
CA ILE A 38 -5.72 4.07 2.66
C ILE A 38 -7.12 4.18 3.24
N SER A 39 -7.47 5.36 3.79
CA SER A 39 -8.73 5.59 4.47
C SER A 39 -9.86 6.12 3.58
N MET A 40 -9.54 6.52 2.36
CA MET A 40 -10.49 7.21 1.45
C MET A 40 -10.38 6.69 0.03
N SER A 41 -11.49 6.74 -0.71
CA SER A 41 -11.49 6.45 -2.15
C SER A 41 -10.61 7.42 -2.93
N TRP A 42 -9.98 6.93 -3.97
CA TRP A 42 -9.11 7.70 -4.85
C TRP A 42 -9.28 7.27 -6.30
N VAL A 43 -8.77 8.07 -7.22
CA VAL A 43 -8.85 7.83 -8.66
C VAL A 43 -7.45 7.63 -9.21
N GLU A 44 -7.21 6.51 -9.86
CA GLU A 44 -5.91 6.19 -10.48
C GLU A 44 -5.52 7.21 -11.55
N GLY A 45 -6.51 7.71 -12.30
CA GLY A 45 -6.27 8.58 -13.43
C GLY A 45 -5.83 7.81 -14.68
N THR A 46 -5.45 8.56 -15.71
CA THR A 46 -5.01 8.02 -17.00
C THR A 46 -3.58 8.36 -17.35
N GLY A 47 -2.89 9.08 -16.46
CA GLY A 47 -1.50 9.50 -16.66
C GLY A 47 -0.54 8.32 -16.68
N LYS A 48 0.48 8.42 -17.54
CA LYS A 48 1.59 7.47 -17.63
C LYS A 48 2.91 8.18 -17.36
N PHE A 49 3.89 7.43 -16.89
CA PHE A 49 5.22 7.99 -16.59
C PHE A 49 5.85 8.74 -17.78
N GLY A 50 5.66 8.24 -19.00
CA GLY A 50 6.21 8.81 -20.23
C GLY A 50 5.41 9.95 -20.86
N ASP A 51 4.26 10.35 -20.29
CA ASP A 51 3.40 11.37 -20.91
C ASP A 51 4.08 12.73 -21.00
N VAL A 52 3.94 13.37 -22.16
CA VAL A 52 4.42 14.75 -22.40
C VAL A 52 3.31 15.49 -23.19
N PRO A 53 2.64 16.49 -22.59
CA PRO A 53 2.74 16.95 -21.19
C PRO A 53 2.23 15.89 -20.20
N LYS A 54 2.64 16.03 -18.94
CA LYS A 54 2.17 15.13 -17.88
C LYS A 54 0.67 15.26 -17.69
N ASN A 55 -0.01 14.11 -17.63
CA ASN A 55 -1.41 14.05 -17.27
C ASN A 55 -1.54 13.92 -15.76
N THR A 56 -2.27 14.83 -15.15
CA THR A 56 -2.41 14.95 -13.68
C THR A 56 -3.82 14.64 -13.19
N ASN A 57 -4.66 13.98 -14.00
CA ASN A 57 -6.08 13.75 -13.68
C ASN A 57 -6.34 12.67 -12.61
N GLY A 58 -5.32 12.04 -12.08
CA GLY A 58 -5.41 11.01 -11.05
C GLY A 58 -5.13 11.53 -9.64
N CYS A 59 -4.85 10.58 -8.74
CA CYS A 59 -4.39 10.89 -7.40
C CYS A 59 -2.91 11.33 -7.42
N SER A 60 -2.58 12.10 -6.41
CA SER A 60 -1.23 12.55 -6.10
C SER A 60 -1.02 12.55 -4.59
N TRP A 61 0.12 13.01 -4.11
CA TRP A 61 0.34 13.21 -2.68
C TRP A 61 -0.63 14.24 -2.07
N GLU A 62 -1.08 15.22 -2.85
CA GLU A 62 -2.00 16.28 -2.38
C GLU A 62 -3.47 15.94 -2.65
N ASN A 63 -3.76 15.35 -3.79
CA ASN A 63 -5.12 15.13 -4.27
C ASN A 63 -5.44 13.64 -4.36
N ARG A 64 -6.61 13.22 -3.89
CA ARG A 64 -7.14 11.88 -4.14
C ARG A 64 -7.82 11.74 -5.50
N SER A 65 -8.16 12.87 -6.12
CA SER A 65 -8.68 12.97 -7.48
C SER A 65 -8.50 14.40 -8.00
N ASN A 66 -8.07 14.52 -9.25
CA ASN A 66 -7.89 15.80 -9.93
C ASN A 66 -8.44 15.73 -11.36
N PRO A 67 -9.78 15.67 -11.55
CA PRO A 67 -10.36 15.52 -12.88
C PRO A 67 -10.15 16.78 -13.74
N ILE A 68 -9.84 16.58 -15.02
CA ILE A 68 -9.67 17.67 -15.98
C ILE A 68 -10.97 18.46 -16.09
N GLY A 69 -10.91 19.78 -15.80
CA GLY A 69 -12.08 20.67 -15.84
C GLY A 69 -13.09 20.45 -14.71
N GLY A 70 -12.77 19.63 -13.72
CA GLY A 70 -13.58 19.35 -12.54
C GLY A 70 -13.01 19.95 -11.26
N THR A 71 -13.62 19.59 -10.13
CA THR A 71 -13.16 20.00 -8.81
C THR A 71 -12.13 19.04 -8.26
N GLU A 72 -11.01 19.56 -7.82
CA GLU A 72 -10.02 18.79 -7.09
C GLU A 72 -10.58 18.26 -5.77
N LEU A 73 -10.31 16.98 -5.49
CA LEU A 73 -10.65 16.37 -4.22
C LEU A 73 -9.35 16.08 -3.47
N ILE A 74 -9.10 16.82 -2.42
CA ILE A 74 -7.93 16.65 -1.56
C ILE A 74 -8.10 15.47 -0.60
N TRP A 75 -6.99 14.94 -0.09
CA TRP A 75 -7.02 14.05 1.05
C TRP A 75 -7.51 14.78 2.29
N SER A 76 -8.24 14.09 3.16
CA SER A 76 -8.80 14.73 4.35
C SER A 76 -7.71 15.06 5.39
N GLY A 77 -7.88 16.19 6.06
CA GLY A 77 -6.99 16.65 7.11
C GLY A 77 -6.44 18.04 6.84
N SER A 78 -5.83 18.64 7.84
CA SER A 78 -5.22 19.98 7.77
C SER A 78 -3.81 19.95 7.15
N GLY A 79 -3.29 18.79 6.78
CA GLY A 79 -1.98 18.60 6.19
C GLY A 79 -2.07 18.08 4.76
N LYS A 80 -1.01 18.30 4.01
CA LYS A 80 -0.82 17.64 2.71
C LYS A 80 -0.42 16.19 2.92
N GLY A 81 -0.93 15.31 2.08
CA GLY A 81 -0.53 13.90 2.06
C GLY A 81 -1.69 12.92 2.09
N VAL A 82 -1.40 11.70 1.65
CA VAL A 82 -2.37 10.61 1.59
C VAL A 82 -2.88 10.27 3.00
N THR A 83 -4.19 10.26 3.18
CA THR A 83 -4.79 9.91 4.46
C THR A 83 -4.83 8.39 4.63
N VAL A 84 -4.12 7.90 5.63
CA VAL A 84 -4.05 6.48 5.99
C VAL A 84 -4.79 6.20 7.29
N ILE A 85 -5.16 4.94 7.47
CA ILE A 85 -5.74 4.47 8.72
C ILE A 85 -4.59 4.19 9.69
N THR A 86 -4.66 4.77 10.87
CA THR A 86 -3.67 4.58 11.93
C THR A 86 -4.32 3.98 13.18
N SER A 87 -3.52 3.36 14.03
CA SER A 87 -3.97 2.76 15.29
C SER A 87 -4.69 3.74 16.24
N SER A 88 -4.41 5.03 16.13
CA SER A 88 -5.06 6.05 16.98
C SER A 88 -6.52 6.30 16.63
N VAL A 89 -6.95 5.96 15.40
CA VAL A 89 -8.34 6.13 14.95
C VAL A 89 -9.21 4.95 15.38
N TYR A 90 -8.62 3.78 15.49
CA TYR A 90 -9.32 2.53 15.80
C TYR A 90 -8.59 1.83 16.95
N ASN A 91 -8.59 2.26 18.11
CA ASN A 91 -8.00 1.74 19.38
C ASN A 91 -7.30 0.36 19.39
N ASP A 92 -7.12 -0.25 18.23
CA ASP A 92 -6.54 -1.55 17.95
C ASP A 92 -5.75 -1.53 16.66
N VAL A 93 -4.52 -1.52 16.81
CA VAL A 93 -3.44 -2.08 16.00
C VAL A 93 -3.73 -2.30 14.51
N VAL A 94 -3.88 -1.25 13.74
CA VAL A 94 -3.37 -1.32 12.38
C VAL A 94 -1.96 -0.75 12.42
N SER A 95 -1.03 -1.60 12.75
CA SER A 95 0.37 -1.25 12.62
C SER A 95 0.72 -1.11 11.15
N SER A 96 1.50 -0.08 10.82
CA SER A 96 2.15 -0.04 9.51
C SER A 96 3.01 -1.29 9.39
N SER A 97 2.81 -2.04 8.31
CA SER A 97 3.73 -3.14 8.00
C SER A 97 4.99 -2.53 7.41
N ILE A 98 6.14 -2.87 7.98
CA ILE A 98 7.43 -2.30 7.58
C ILE A 98 8.35 -3.42 7.13
N GLN A 99 8.97 -3.24 5.98
CA GLN A 99 10.06 -4.07 5.50
C GLN A 99 11.34 -3.24 5.44
N THR A 100 12.41 -3.77 6.05
CA THR A 100 13.75 -3.19 5.96
C THR A 100 14.51 -3.92 4.86
N PHE A 101 15.22 -3.16 4.05
CA PHE A 101 16.08 -3.64 2.98
C PHE A 101 17.53 -3.33 3.31
N SER A 102 18.40 -4.27 3.06
CA SER A 102 19.84 -4.15 3.24
C SER A 102 20.55 -4.97 2.17
N ASN A 103 21.06 -4.33 1.13
CA ASN A 103 21.90 -4.94 0.07
C ASN A 103 21.39 -6.24 -0.60
N GLU A 104 20.12 -6.59 -0.40
CA GLU A 104 19.50 -7.80 -0.93
C GLU A 104 18.43 -7.47 -1.97
N SER A 105 17.75 -8.49 -2.46
CA SER A 105 16.65 -8.32 -3.41
C SER A 105 15.63 -7.31 -2.89
N PRO A 106 15.32 -6.28 -3.64
CA PRO A 106 14.36 -5.24 -3.25
C PRO A 106 12.91 -5.66 -3.46
N ASP A 107 12.64 -6.93 -3.67
CA ASP A 107 11.27 -7.45 -3.72
C ASP A 107 10.56 -7.24 -2.39
N VAL A 108 9.33 -6.78 -2.44
CA VAL A 108 8.50 -6.61 -1.25
C VAL A 108 7.84 -7.95 -0.91
N GLU A 109 8.06 -8.41 0.30
CA GLU A 109 7.36 -9.53 0.92
C GLU A 109 7.03 -9.17 2.35
N VAL A 110 5.86 -8.59 2.58
CA VAL A 110 5.50 -8.07 3.89
C VAL A 110 4.16 -8.61 4.36
N GLU A 111 4.08 -8.98 5.64
CA GLU A 111 2.85 -9.42 6.26
C GLU A 111 1.89 -8.22 6.43
N VAL A 112 0.68 -8.34 5.87
CA VAL A 112 -0.39 -7.34 5.91
C VAL A 112 -1.68 -7.90 6.51
N THR A 113 -1.56 -8.90 7.36
CA THR A 113 -2.68 -9.66 7.92
C THR A 113 -3.68 -8.76 8.63
N ASP A 114 -3.22 -7.82 9.46
CA ASP A 114 -4.11 -6.91 10.20
C ASP A 114 -4.93 -6.02 9.26
N MET A 115 -4.32 -5.52 8.19
CA MET A 115 -5.00 -4.68 7.19
C MET A 115 -6.09 -5.47 6.47
N VAL A 116 -5.78 -6.69 6.05
CA VAL A 116 -6.74 -7.54 5.34
C VAL A 116 -7.87 -7.97 6.26
N ASN A 117 -7.57 -8.37 7.49
CA ASN A 117 -8.58 -8.73 8.49
C ASN A 117 -9.55 -7.57 8.78
N MET A 118 -9.04 -6.35 8.85
CA MET A 118 -9.85 -5.14 9.01
C MET A 118 -10.85 -4.96 7.85
N TRP A 119 -10.44 -5.24 6.63
CA TRP A 119 -11.32 -5.17 5.45
C TRP A 119 -12.31 -6.33 5.39
N LEU A 120 -11.94 -7.51 5.87
CA LEU A 120 -12.82 -8.68 5.92
C LEU A 120 -13.82 -8.63 7.06
N GLY A 121 -13.59 -7.81 8.08
CA GLY A 121 -14.45 -7.73 9.27
C GLY A 121 -14.39 -8.95 10.19
N GLY A 122 -13.39 -9.82 10.02
CA GLY A 122 -13.36 -11.15 10.65
C GLY A 122 -12.78 -11.24 12.05
N VAL A 123 -12.17 -10.20 12.59
CA VAL A 123 -11.42 -10.26 13.86
C VAL A 123 -11.93 -9.25 14.89
N ARG A 124 -12.88 -8.40 14.53
CA ARG A 124 -13.33 -7.28 15.35
C ARG A 124 -14.83 -7.15 15.40
N PRO A 125 -15.39 -6.49 16.43
CA PRO A 125 -16.80 -6.17 16.48
C PRO A 125 -17.29 -5.54 15.17
N SER A 126 -18.50 -5.85 14.76
CA SER A 126 -19.12 -5.53 13.48
C SER A 126 -19.17 -4.04 13.09
N ASP A 127 -18.84 -3.17 14.00
CA ASP A 127 -18.82 -1.72 13.85
C ASP A 127 -17.50 -1.17 13.26
N HIS A 128 -16.51 -2.03 13.01
CA HIS A 128 -15.19 -1.63 12.55
C HIS A 128 -14.79 -2.21 11.17
N VAL A 129 -15.74 -2.62 10.36
CA VAL A 129 -15.46 -2.98 8.97
C VAL A 129 -15.08 -1.73 8.19
N VAL A 130 -13.85 -1.68 7.74
CA VAL A 130 -13.34 -0.56 6.96
C VAL A 130 -13.36 -0.92 5.49
N GLN A 131 -13.83 0.01 4.66
CA GLN A 131 -13.82 -0.15 3.22
C GLN A 131 -12.37 -0.30 2.72
N ASN A 132 -12.15 -1.28 1.84
CA ASN A 132 -10.86 -1.45 1.18
C ASN A 132 -10.68 -0.39 0.09
N TYR A 133 -9.79 0.56 0.33
CA TYR A 133 -9.33 1.56 -0.64
C TYR A 133 -7.90 1.32 -1.11
N GLY A 134 -7.32 0.16 -0.77
CA GLY A 134 -5.96 -0.20 -1.13
C GLY A 134 -4.93 0.19 -0.07
N MET A 135 -3.67 0.13 -0.48
CA MET A 135 -2.51 0.37 0.38
C MET A 135 -1.63 1.49 -0.19
N LEU A 136 -1.11 2.31 0.69
CA LEU A 136 -0.03 3.25 0.40
C LEU A 136 1.30 2.56 0.70
N ILE A 137 2.23 2.65 -0.23
CA ILE A 137 3.62 2.22 -0.07
C ILE A 137 4.48 3.46 -0.16
N ARG A 138 5.32 3.67 0.84
CA ARG A 138 6.20 4.85 0.92
C ARG A 138 7.50 4.51 1.65
N PHE A 139 8.52 5.29 1.42
CA PHE A 139 9.68 5.26 2.30
C PHE A 139 9.27 5.66 3.72
N SER A 140 9.99 5.17 4.71
CA SER A 140 9.74 5.50 6.11
C SER A 140 10.97 6.07 6.81
N GLY A 141 10.74 6.77 7.91
CA GLY A 141 11.82 7.39 8.67
C GLY A 141 12.43 8.60 7.96
N SER A 142 13.74 8.77 8.10
CA SER A 142 14.47 9.91 7.52
C SER A 142 14.47 9.92 5.99
N GLN A 143 14.31 8.77 5.35
CA GLN A 143 14.32 8.67 3.88
C GLN A 143 13.11 9.32 3.23
N GLU A 144 11.98 9.40 3.91
CA GLU A 144 10.80 10.08 3.37
C GLU A 144 10.97 11.60 3.26
N THR A 145 11.77 12.17 4.14
CA THR A 145 12.00 13.62 4.22
C THR A 145 13.41 14.03 3.81
N ASP A 146 14.20 13.08 3.33
CA ASP A 146 15.56 13.34 2.85
C ASP A 146 15.50 14.23 1.59
N SER A 147 16.17 15.37 1.65
CA SER A 147 16.27 16.32 0.54
C SER A 147 17.58 16.19 -0.25
N THR A 148 18.40 15.22 0.09
CA THR A 148 19.73 15.01 -0.50
C THR A 148 19.83 13.73 -1.33
N THR A 149 19.04 12.72 -1.00
CA THR A 149 19.04 11.42 -1.67
C THR A 149 17.70 11.23 -2.40
N PHE A 150 17.74 11.12 -3.72
CA PHE A 150 16.55 11.03 -4.57
C PHE A 150 16.42 9.67 -5.25
N GLY A 151 16.59 8.61 -4.48
CA GLY A 151 16.42 7.26 -4.98
C GLY A 151 14.96 6.91 -5.31
N HIS A 152 14.76 5.98 -6.22
CA HIS A 152 13.44 5.45 -6.55
C HIS A 152 13.47 3.92 -6.68
N LEU A 153 12.31 3.32 -6.47
CA LEU A 153 12.06 1.91 -6.75
C LEU A 153 10.91 1.81 -7.75
N LYS A 154 11.04 0.93 -8.72
CA LYS A 154 9.98 0.61 -9.67
C LYS A 154 9.59 -0.85 -9.50
N PHE A 155 8.31 -1.11 -9.36
CA PHE A 155 7.75 -2.45 -9.29
C PHE A 155 6.94 -2.76 -10.54
N PHE A 156 6.89 -4.03 -10.92
CA PHE A 156 5.97 -4.46 -11.97
C PHE A 156 4.52 -4.17 -11.56
N SER A 157 3.73 -3.65 -12.49
CA SER A 157 2.30 -3.43 -12.29
C SER A 157 1.48 -4.60 -12.81
N ARG A 158 0.19 -4.65 -12.47
CA ARG A 158 -0.74 -5.64 -13.03
C ARG A 158 -0.91 -5.54 -14.54
N ASN A 159 -0.59 -4.40 -15.13
CA ASN A 159 -0.73 -4.13 -16.56
C ASN A 159 0.52 -4.54 -17.36
N THR A 160 1.58 -4.95 -16.68
CA THR A 160 2.75 -5.53 -17.32
C THR A 160 2.47 -6.98 -17.70
N HIS A 161 2.76 -7.36 -18.94
CA HIS A 161 2.63 -8.75 -19.40
C HIS A 161 3.78 -9.61 -18.86
N THR A 162 3.76 -9.88 -17.55
CA THR A 162 4.79 -10.62 -16.83
C THR A 162 4.17 -11.53 -15.78
N ILE A 163 4.91 -12.57 -15.38
CA ILE A 163 4.56 -13.44 -14.27
C ILE A 163 4.77 -12.75 -12.89
N TYR A 164 5.44 -11.61 -12.87
CA TYR A 164 5.79 -10.84 -11.68
C TYR A 164 4.76 -9.76 -11.31
N SER A 165 3.49 -9.98 -11.63
CA SER A 165 2.43 -9.05 -11.21
C SER A 165 2.30 -8.97 -9.69
N PRO A 166 1.87 -7.83 -9.13
CA PRO A 166 1.57 -7.70 -7.70
C PRO A 166 0.62 -8.78 -7.21
N ARG A 167 0.88 -9.33 -6.04
CA ARG A 167 0.08 -10.41 -5.45
C ARG A 167 -0.25 -10.14 -4.00
N LEU A 168 -1.45 -10.52 -3.60
CA LEU A 168 -1.81 -10.72 -2.22
C LEU A 168 -1.89 -12.23 -1.99
N GLU A 169 -0.93 -12.77 -1.27
CA GLU A 169 -0.86 -14.20 -0.97
C GLU A 169 -1.51 -14.48 0.37
N VAL A 170 -2.20 -15.60 0.47
CA VAL A 170 -2.73 -16.11 1.72
C VAL A 170 -2.06 -17.42 2.08
N VAL A 171 -1.58 -17.51 3.30
CA VAL A 171 -0.95 -18.71 3.87
C VAL A 171 -1.75 -19.17 5.06
N TRP A 172 -2.11 -20.44 5.12
CA TRP A 172 -2.83 -21.03 6.23
C TRP A 172 -2.28 -22.44 6.52
N ARG A 173 -2.63 -22.98 7.67
CA ARG A 173 -2.28 -24.35 8.05
C ARG A 173 -3.53 -25.22 8.02
N ASP A 174 -3.48 -26.33 7.30
CA ASP A 174 -4.55 -27.32 7.18
C ASP A 174 -4.46 -28.42 8.24
N HIS A 175 -3.47 -28.37 9.13
CA HIS A 175 -3.23 -29.44 10.09
C HIS A 175 -3.81 -29.04 11.45
N THR A 176 -4.77 -29.82 11.90
CA THR A 176 -5.19 -29.94 13.30
C THR A 176 -4.33 -30.97 14.02
#